data_6fbf90e4536b13d480c0fdb54990ab8f
#
_entry.id   6fbf90e4536b13d480c0fdb54990ab8f
#
_cell.length_a   1.000
_cell.length_b   1.000
_cell.length_c   1.000
_cell.angle_alpha   90.00
_cell.angle_beta   90.00
_cell.angle_gamma   90.00
#
_symmetry.space_group_name_H-M   'P 1'
#
loop_
_entity.id
_entity.type
_entity.pdbx_description
1 polymer ?
#
loop_
_entity_poly.entity_id
_entity_poly.type
_entity_poly.pdbx_seq_one_letter_code
_entity_poly.pdbx_strand_id
1 'polypeptide(L)'
;MSWLDEPLTTIALCWRVERRDGVAIGLTAHDRDLVVDGFVYRAAPGMTPSAIQRSASFDADSMDVTGALSGAAISEADLLAGRWDGARVELFAVDWTDPVAPVALGEGTIGAVELKRGVLTAELRGIAAALEAPVVEATSPECRAELGDKRCRVAMAGRRRFARVTAADGAALTLDTGEPVAGGWAGGRLRWISGGNSGLEDAIGASAGAVVTLRREPRFAAAGALVEVSEGCDKSIATCAARFANAANFRGEPYLPGIDLLTRYPGA
;
A
#
# COMPACT_ATOMS: atom_id res chain seq x y z
N MET A 1 4.35 -7.46 -40.21
CA MET A 1 5.30 -8.42 -39.60
C MET A 1 5.64 -7.84 -38.25
N SER A 2 5.52 -8.65 -37.21
CA SER A 2 5.88 -8.23 -35.87
C SER A 2 7.41 -8.27 -35.77
N TRP A 3 8.05 -7.26 -35.14
CA TRP A 3 9.48 -7.27 -34.83
C TRP A 3 9.93 -8.52 -34.03
N LEU A 4 8.96 -9.26 -33.44
CA LEU A 4 9.18 -10.54 -32.76
C LEU A 4 9.46 -11.68 -33.73
N ASP A 5 9.16 -11.54 -35.02
CA ASP A 5 9.33 -12.60 -36.05
C ASP A 5 10.66 -12.46 -36.81
N GLU A 6 11.51 -11.50 -36.42
CA GLU A 6 12.80 -11.27 -37.06
C GLU A 6 13.87 -12.28 -36.59
N PRO A 7 14.81 -12.66 -37.46
CA PRO A 7 15.86 -13.62 -37.11
C PRO A 7 16.80 -13.15 -36.02
N LEU A 8 16.96 -11.84 -35.86
CA LEU A 8 17.71 -11.18 -34.79
C LEU A 8 16.73 -10.42 -33.93
N THR A 9 16.50 -10.90 -32.72
CA THR A 9 15.58 -10.25 -31.80
C THR A 9 16.24 -9.11 -31.07
N THR A 10 15.68 -7.91 -31.22
CA THR A 10 16.11 -6.69 -30.52
C THR A 10 15.23 -6.43 -29.29
N ILE A 11 14.99 -7.49 -28.50
CA ILE A 11 14.07 -7.45 -27.37
C ILE A 11 14.75 -6.83 -26.15
N ALA A 12 14.11 -5.80 -25.58
CA ALA A 12 14.41 -5.34 -24.21
C ALA A 12 13.18 -5.51 -23.34
N LEU A 13 13.38 -6.05 -22.13
CA LEU A 13 12.35 -6.12 -21.10
C LEU A 13 12.33 -4.82 -20.31
N CYS A 14 11.14 -4.29 -20.06
CA CYS A 14 10.92 -3.07 -19.30
C CYS A 14 9.91 -3.29 -18.19
N TRP A 15 10.19 -2.71 -17.02
CA TRP A 15 9.33 -2.71 -15.85
C TRP A 15 8.93 -1.28 -15.51
N ARG A 16 7.65 -1.01 -15.42
CA ARG A 16 7.11 0.20 -14.83
C ARG A 16 6.61 -0.14 -13.45
N VAL A 17 7.18 0.48 -12.43
CA VAL A 17 6.78 0.28 -11.04
C VAL A 17 6.20 1.57 -10.52
N GLU A 18 4.94 1.54 -10.08
CA GLU A 18 4.22 2.69 -9.58
C GLU A 18 3.76 2.46 -8.13
N ARG A 19 4.22 3.33 -7.25
CA ARG A 19 3.87 3.32 -5.83
C ARG A 19 2.45 3.85 -5.63
N ARG A 20 1.85 3.51 -4.49
CA ARG A 20 0.51 3.98 -4.11
C ARG A 20 0.40 5.51 -3.98
N ASP A 21 1.50 6.21 -3.74
CA ASP A 21 1.57 7.67 -3.67
C ASP A 21 1.81 8.36 -5.02
N GLY A 22 1.82 7.58 -6.13
CA GLY A 22 1.96 8.08 -7.49
C GLY A 22 3.40 8.24 -7.98
N VAL A 23 4.40 7.88 -7.16
CA VAL A 23 5.80 7.85 -7.62
C VAL A 23 5.99 6.67 -8.55
N ALA A 24 6.39 6.93 -9.80
CA ALA A 24 6.66 5.90 -10.79
C ALA A 24 8.14 5.88 -11.17
N ILE A 25 8.67 4.67 -11.36
CA ILE A 25 10.01 4.42 -11.89
C ILE A 25 9.94 3.45 -13.05
N GLY A 26 10.83 3.63 -14.03
CA GLY A 26 11.04 2.70 -15.13
C GLY A 26 12.41 2.04 -15.02
N LEU A 27 12.45 0.74 -15.24
CA LEU A 27 13.66 -0.06 -15.27
C LEU A 27 13.68 -0.89 -16.57
N THR A 28 14.85 -1.16 -17.12
CA THR A 28 14.99 -2.03 -18.28
C THR A 28 16.16 -3.00 -18.10
N ALA A 29 16.03 -4.21 -18.62
CA ALA A 29 17.10 -5.19 -18.68
C ALA A 29 18.18 -4.83 -19.70
N HIS A 30 17.94 -3.83 -20.54
CA HIS A 30 18.91 -3.33 -21.52
C HIS A 30 20.11 -2.67 -20.82
N ASP A 31 21.25 -2.62 -21.50
CA ASP A 31 22.49 -2.00 -20.99
C ASP A 31 22.47 -0.45 -21.05
N ARG A 32 21.47 0.14 -21.69
CA ARG A 32 21.25 1.59 -21.82
C ARG A 32 19.83 1.97 -21.43
N ASP A 33 19.69 3.21 -20.99
CA ASP A 33 18.36 3.80 -20.73
C ASP A 33 17.54 3.81 -22.03
N LEU A 34 16.27 3.46 -21.91
CA LEU A 34 15.30 3.50 -23.00
C LEU A 34 14.21 4.53 -22.70
N VAL A 35 13.67 5.14 -23.75
CA VAL A 35 12.51 6.03 -23.65
C VAL A 35 11.35 5.38 -24.37
N VAL A 36 10.29 5.04 -23.65
CA VAL A 36 9.07 4.45 -24.20
C VAL A 36 7.90 5.36 -23.82
N ASP A 37 7.13 5.81 -24.79
CA ASP A 37 5.99 6.74 -24.60
C ASP A 37 6.35 7.99 -23.76
N GLY A 38 7.56 8.53 -23.96
CA GLY A 38 8.05 9.71 -23.22
C GLY A 38 8.49 9.45 -21.79
N PHE A 39 8.44 8.19 -21.30
CA PHE A 39 8.89 7.81 -19.98
C PHE A 39 10.26 7.13 -20.04
N VAL A 40 11.16 7.48 -19.11
CA VAL A 40 12.53 6.96 -19.08
C VAL A 40 12.59 5.66 -18.29
N TYR A 41 13.09 4.59 -18.93
CA TYR A 41 13.39 3.31 -18.32
C TYR A 41 14.90 3.20 -18.13
N ARG A 42 15.35 3.24 -16.89
CA ARG A 42 16.77 3.21 -16.53
C ARG A 42 17.36 1.82 -16.69
N ALA A 43 18.57 1.77 -17.20
CA ALA A 43 19.32 0.53 -17.35
C ALA A 43 19.51 -0.20 -16.01
N ALA A 44 19.04 -1.44 -15.94
CA ALA A 44 19.19 -2.34 -14.81
C ALA A 44 19.46 -3.77 -15.31
N PRO A 45 20.62 -4.03 -15.94
CA PRO A 45 20.90 -5.27 -16.67
C PRO A 45 20.93 -6.53 -15.78
N GLY A 46 20.96 -6.35 -14.45
CA GLY A 46 20.84 -7.46 -13.50
C GLY A 46 19.40 -7.86 -13.15
N MET A 47 18.40 -7.17 -13.67
CA MET A 47 17.00 -7.53 -13.45
C MET A 47 16.55 -8.55 -14.48
N THR A 48 16.28 -9.76 -14.02
CA THR A 48 15.73 -10.83 -14.85
C THR A 48 14.42 -11.32 -14.24
N PRO A 49 13.33 -11.40 -15.02
CA PRO A 49 12.13 -12.07 -14.56
C PRO A 49 12.40 -13.57 -14.49
N SER A 50 11.81 -14.26 -13.53
CA SER A 50 11.65 -15.71 -13.62
C SER A 50 10.71 -16.05 -14.79
N ALA A 51 10.61 -17.32 -15.15
CA ALA A 51 9.60 -17.75 -16.11
C ALA A 51 8.22 -17.30 -15.63
N ILE A 52 7.46 -16.62 -16.48
CA ILE A 52 6.08 -16.24 -16.20
C ILE A 52 5.27 -17.54 -16.23
N GLN A 53 4.91 -18.06 -15.06
CA GLN A 53 4.01 -19.20 -14.98
C GLN A 53 2.58 -18.69 -15.09
N ARG A 54 1.98 -18.86 -16.24
CA ARG A 54 0.54 -18.70 -16.43
C ARG A 54 -0.11 -20.06 -16.36
N SER A 55 -0.92 -20.29 -15.34
CA SER A 55 -1.74 -21.49 -15.26
C SER A 55 -3.14 -21.17 -15.78
N ALA A 56 -3.77 -22.16 -16.44
CA ALA A 56 -5.19 -22.08 -16.78
C ALA A 56 -6.09 -22.34 -15.55
N SER A 57 -5.50 -22.56 -14.38
CA SER A 57 -6.18 -22.72 -13.09
C SER A 57 -6.44 -21.37 -12.45
N PHE A 58 -7.32 -21.34 -11.43
CA PHE A 58 -7.57 -20.16 -10.60
C PHE A 58 -6.45 -19.88 -9.59
N ASP A 59 -5.33 -20.59 -9.67
CA ASP A 59 -4.17 -20.30 -8.84
C ASP A 59 -3.57 -18.93 -9.21
N ALA A 60 -3.14 -18.18 -8.22
CA ALA A 60 -2.55 -16.88 -8.44
C ALA A 60 -1.30 -17.01 -9.33
N ASP A 61 -1.33 -16.38 -10.50
CA ASP A 61 -0.15 -16.25 -11.32
C ASP A 61 0.91 -15.50 -10.50
N SER A 62 1.99 -16.18 -10.16
CA SER A 62 3.13 -15.59 -9.48
C SER A 62 4.33 -15.52 -10.42
N MET A 63 5.05 -14.46 -10.35
CA MET A 63 6.31 -14.26 -11.01
C MET A 63 7.30 -13.69 -10.02
N ASP A 64 8.47 -14.30 -9.91
CA ASP A 64 9.54 -13.71 -9.12
C ASP A 64 10.40 -12.81 -10.01
N VAL A 65 10.62 -11.61 -9.57
CA VAL A 65 11.61 -10.71 -10.18
C VAL A 65 12.85 -10.72 -9.29
N THR A 66 13.91 -11.29 -9.80
CA THR A 66 15.20 -11.29 -9.13
C THR A 66 16.10 -10.26 -9.79
N GLY A 67 16.70 -9.38 -9.02
CA GLY A 67 17.61 -8.38 -9.55
C GLY A 67 18.49 -7.79 -8.47
N ALA A 68 19.69 -7.41 -8.86
CA ALA A 68 20.49 -6.52 -8.05
C ALA A 68 19.86 -5.13 -8.17
N LEU A 69 19.22 -4.64 -7.09
CA LEU A 69 18.87 -3.23 -7.01
C LEU A 69 20.15 -2.43 -6.92
N SER A 70 20.71 -2.09 -8.06
CA SER A 70 21.82 -1.14 -8.11
C SER A 70 21.27 0.27 -7.94
N GLY A 71 21.12 0.67 -6.71
CA GLY A 71 21.45 1.98 -6.18
C GLY A 71 20.45 3.11 -6.34
N ALA A 72 20.14 3.62 -7.46
CA ALA A 72 19.61 5.00 -7.52
C ALA A 72 18.09 5.14 -7.52
N ALA A 73 17.34 4.10 -7.90
CA ALA A 73 15.90 4.19 -8.08
C ALA A 73 15.09 3.61 -6.89
N ILE A 74 15.60 2.57 -6.26
CA ILE A 74 14.96 1.92 -5.10
C ILE A 74 16.02 1.74 -4.02
N SER A 75 15.89 2.43 -2.89
CA SER A 75 16.81 2.25 -1.77
C SER A 75 16.37 1.08 -0.88
N GLU A 76 17.34 0.40 -0.27
CA GLU A 76 17.07 -0.62 0.76
C GLU A 76 16.19 -0.07 1.88
N ALA A 77 16.47 1.17 2.30
CA ALA A 77 15.68 1.84 3.34
C ALA A 77 14.20 2.02 2.93
N ASP A 78 13.93 2.33 1.65
CA ASP A 78 12.56 2.47 1.16
C ASP A 78 11.81 1.14 1.10
N LEU A 79 12.52 0.06 0.76
CA LEU A 79 11.97 -1.29 0.77
C LEU A 79 11.64 -1.75 2.19
N LEU A 80 12.59 -1.62 3.09
CA LEU A 80 12.40 -1.99 4.51
C LEU A 80 11.33 -1.13 5.19
N ALA A 81 11.14 0.11 4.74
CA ALA A 81 10.06 0.97 5.20
C ALA A 81 8.69 0.59 4.64
N GLY A 82 8.60 -0.30 3.64
CA GLY A 82 7.36 -0.71 3.01
C GLY A 82 6.80 0.30 2.00
N ARG A 83 7.62 1.24 1.50
CA ARG A 83 7.16 2.24 0.51
C ARG A 83 6.73 1.62 -0.81
N TRP A 84 7.27 0.46 -1.13
CA TRP A 84 6.99 -0.28 -2.35
C TRP A 84 5.94 -1.39 -2.16
N ASP A 85 5.42 -1.58 -0.94
CA ASP A 85 4.43 -2.61 -0.65
C ASP A 85 3.14 -2.36 -1.44
N GLY A 86 2.77 -3.36 -2.25
CA GLY A 86 1.61 -3.28 -3.14
C GLY A 86 1.76 -2.24 -4.25
N ALA A 87 2.98 -1.84 -4.61
CA ALA A 87 3.23 -1.04 -5.81
C ALA A 87 2.80 -1.83 -7.05
N ARG A 88 2.15 -1.15 -8.01
CA ARG A 88 1.78 -1.75 -9.29
C ARG A 88 3.01 -1.95 -10.14
N VAL A 89 3.10 -3.10 -10.78
CA VAL A 89 4.18 -3.43 -11.73
C VAL A 89 3.55 -3.79 -13.06
N GLU A 90 4.05 -3.17 -14.11
CA GLU A 90 3.76 -3.53 -15.49
C GLU A 90 5.06 -4.02 -16.13
N LEU A 91 5.03 -5.23 -16.69
CA LEU A 91 6.12 -5.83 -17.45
C LEU A 91 5.76 -5.88 -18.92
N PHE A 92 6.62 -5.40 -19.77
CA PHE A 92 6.43 -5.44 -21.19
C PHE A 92 7.77 -5.58 -21.93
N ALA A 93 7.69 -6.00 -23.18
CA ALA A 93 8.83 -6.08 -24.09
C ALA A 93 8.73 -4.97 -25.14
N VAL A 94 9.89 -4.44 -25.54
CA VAL A 94 10.01 -3.48 -26.63
C VAL A 94 11.14 -3.88 -27.56
N ASP A 95 11.07 -3.43 -28.79
CA ASP A 95 12.23 -3.35 -29.66
C ASP A 95 13.09 -2.17 -29.19
N TRP A 96 14.29 -2.45 -28.67
CA TRP A 96 15.16 -1.37 -28.16
C TRP A 96 15.69 -0.45 -29.27
N THR A 97 15.59 -0.84 -30.55
CA THR A 97 15.96 -0.01 -31.70
C THR A 97 14.85 0.97 -32.12
N ASP A 98 13.58 0.59 -31.88
CA ASP A 98 12.38 1.40 -32.15
C ASP A 98 11.29 1.13 -31.09
N PRO A 99 11.36 1.74 -29.92
CA PRO A 99 10.50 1.40 -28.77
C PRO A 99 9.09 2.02 -28.86
N VAL A 100 8.45 1.97 -30.04
CA VAL A 100 7.15 2.60 -30.30
C VAL A 100 5.96 1.68 -30.02
N ALA A 101 6.13 0.36 -30.04
CA ALA A 101 5.06 -0.61 -29.89
C ALA A 101 5.37 -1.63 -28.80
N PRO A 102 5.15 -1.29 -27.51
CA PRO A 102 5.37 -2.21 -26.41
C PRO A 102 4.40 -3.40 -26.46
N VAL A 103 4.91 -4.58 -26.15
CA VAL A 103 4.13 -5.81 -26.01
C VAL A 103 3.99 -6.13 -24.53
N ALA A 104 2.76 -6.05 -24.01
CA ALA A 104 2.49 -6.36 -22.60
C ALA A 104 2.74 -7.85 -22.33
N LEU A 105 3.54 -8.15 -21.31
CA LEU A 105 3.87 -9.50 -20.87
C LEU A 105 3.14 -9.87 -19.58
N GLY A 106 2.95 -8.90 -18.66
CA GLY A 106 2.26 -9.14 -17.41
C GLY A 106 2.08 -7.88 -16.59
N GLU A 107 1.17 -7.95 -15.67
CA GLU A 107 0.94 -6.91 -14.65
C GLU A 107 0.63 -7.54 -13.31
N GLY A 108 0.90 -6.79 -12.24
CA GLY A 108 0.62 -7.26 -10.89
C GLY A 108 0.98 -6.22 -9.85
N THR A 109 1.09 -6.67 -8.62
CA THR A 109 1.51 -5.85 -7.49
C THR A 109 2.69 -6.49 -6.79
N ILE A 110 3.59 -5.68 -6.25
CA ILE A 110 4.68 -6.17 -5.40
C ILE A 110 4.06 -6.78 -4.14
N GLY A 111 4.34 -8.07 -3.93
CA GLY A 111 3.99 -8.83 -2.74
C GLY A 111 5.12 -8.80 -1.71
N ALA A 112 5.57 -9.99 -1.28
CA ALA A 112 6.68 -10.11 -0.37
C ALA A 112 8.00 -9.68 -1.03
N VAL A 113 8.81 -8.92 -0.28
CA VAL A 113 10.14 -8.49 -0.71
C VAL A 113 11.17 -9.10 0.22
N GLU A 114 12.13 -9.81 -0.33
CA GLU A 114 13.24 -10.39 0.40
C GLU A 114 14.56 -9.76 -0.07
N LEU A 115 15.34 -9.30 0.89
CA LEU A 115 16.67 -8.78 0.64
C LEU A 115 17.72 -9.72 1.24
N LYS A 116 18.52 -10.37 0.40
CA LYS A 116 19.61 -11.24 0.82
C LYS A 116 20.92 -10.81 0.16
N ARG A 117 21.91 -10.43 0.96
CA ARG A 117 23.27 -10.09 0.48
C ARG A 117 23.30 -9.05 -0.65
N GLY A 118 22.42 -8.04 -0.59
CA GLY A 118 22.32 -7.00 -1.63
C GLY A 118 21.56 -7.42 -2.89
N VAL A 119 21.02 -8.64 -2.93
CA VAL A 119 20.11 -9.10 -3.99
C VAL A 119 18.68 -8.98 -3.50
N LEU A 120 17.87 -8.27 -4.25
CA LEU A 120 16.44 -8.17 -4.03
C LEU A 120 15.73 -9.30 -4.78
N THR A 121 14.82 -9.95 -4.10
CA THR A 121 13.80 -10.79 -4.72
C THR A 121 12.45 -10.24 -4.35
N ALA A 122 11.64 -9.88 -5.32
CA ALA A 122 10.28 -9.40 -5.13
C ALA A 122 9.30 -10.38 -5.77
N GLU A 123 8.34 -10.84 -4.99
CA GLU A 123 7.20 -11.58 -5.50
C GLU A 123 6.27 -10.62 -6.24
N LEU A 124 5.92 -10.93 -7.48
CA LEU A 124 4.89 -10.23 -8.22
C LEU A 124 3.59 -11.04 -8.16
N ARG A 125 2.57 -10.48 -7.53
CA ARG A 125 1.24 -11.06 -7.44
C ARG A 125 0.38 -10.59 -8.59
N GLY A 126 -0.02 -11.53 -9.44
CA GLY A 126 -0.92 -11.26 -10.56
C GLY A 126 -2.35 -10.91 -10.13
N ILE A 127 -3.21 -10.64 -11.11
CA ILE A 127 -4.63 -10.28 -10.88
C ILE A 127 -5.37 -11.40 -10.15
N ALA A 128 -5.02 -12.66 -10.36
CA ALA A 128 -5.65 -13.80 -9.68
C ALA A 128 -5.52 -13.73 -8.15
N ALA A 129 -4.46 -13.10 -7.60
CA ALA A 129 -4.33 -12.90 -6.17
C ALA A 129 -5.47 -12.05 -5.55
N ALA A 130 -6.13 -11.21 -6.35
CA ALA A 130 -7.31 -10.47 -5.89
C ALA A 130 -8.54 -11.39 -5.70
N LEU A 131 -8.58 -12.55 -6.38
CA LEU A 131 -9.64 -13.53 -6.27
C LEU A 131 -9.50 -14.43 -5.04
N GLU A 132 -8.32 -14.46 -4.41
CA GLU A 132 -8.09 -15.16 -3.13
C GLU A 132 -8.75 -14.45 -1.94
N ALA A 133 -9.12 -13.18 -2.11
CA ALA A 133 -9.79 -12.44 -1.06
C ALA A 133 -11.18 -13.04 -0.80
N PRO A 134 -11.59 -13.24 0.48
CA PRO A 134 -12.91 -13.75 0.79
C PRO A 134 -13.99 -12.82 0.25
N VAL A 135 -14.93 -13.38 -0.51
CA VAL A 135 -16.04 -12.64 -1.11
C VAL A 135 -17.06 -12.23 -0.05
N VAL A 136 -17.19 -13.03 1.00
CA VAL A 136 -18.16 -12.83 2.09
C VAL A 136 -17.42 -12.30 3.32
N GLU A 137 -17.88 -11.18 3.83
CA GLU A 137 -17.36 -10.62 5.09
C GLU A 137 -17.86 -11.46 6.29
N ALA A 138 -16.98 -11.72 7.24
CA ALA A 138 -17.37 -12.32 8.51
C ALA A 138 -18.24 -11.34 9.32
N THR A 139 -19.22 -11.87 10.05
CA THR A 139 -20.01 -11.08 11.00
C THR A 139 -19.12 -10.57 12.14
N SER A 140 -19.35 -9.32 12.56
CA SER A 140 -18.61 -8.68 13.64
C SER A 140 -19.49 -7.70 14.38
N PRO A 141 -19.42 -7.61 15.71
CA PRO A 141 -20.11 -6.55 16.46
C PRO A 141 -19.58 -5.16 16.11
N GLU A 142 -18.35 -5.06 15.63
CA GLU A 142 -17.72 -3.83 15.20
C GLU A 142 -17.98 -3.52 13.72
N CYS A 143 -17.97 -2.23 13.39
CA CYS A 143 -18.15 -1.76 12.03
C CYS A 143 -16.96 -2.16 11.15
N ARG A 144 -17.22 -2.83 10.02
CA ARG A 144 -16.19 -3.25 9.04
C ARG A 144 -15.81 -2.14 8.04
N ALA A 145 -16.58 -1.04 8.00
CA ALA A 145 -16.29 0.08 7.11
C ALA A 145 -15.15 0.95 7.67
N GLU A 146 -14.33 1.54 6.81
CA GLU A 146 -13.39 2.58 7.20
C GLU A 146 -14.10 3.94 7.29
N LEU A 147 -13.67 4.80 8.24
CA LEU A 147 -14.30 6.11 8.40
C LEU A 147 -14.17 6.93 7.10
N GLY A 148 -15.31 7.32 6.55
CA GLY A 148 -15.38 8.10 5.31
C GLY A 148 -15.26 7.31 4.01
N ASP A 149 -15.20 5.97 4.06
CA ASP A 149 -15.24 5.14 2.84
C ASP A 149 -16.64 5.15 2.19
N LYS A 150 -16.76 4.49 1.03
CA LYS A 150 -18.04 4.40 0.28
C LYS A 150 -19.15 3.74 1.07
N ARG A 151 -18.83 2.91 2.06
CA ARG A 151 -19.80 2.21 2.93
C ARG A 151 -20.18 3.05 4.14
N CYS A 152 -19.21 3.70 4.78
CA CYS A 152 -19.41 4.57 5.93
C CYS A 152 -20.10 5.89 5.56
N ARG A 153 -19.71 6.55 4.46
CA ARG A 153 -20.30 7.79 3.93
C ARG A 153 -20.19 9.01 4.84
N VAL A 154 -19.46 8.97 5.93
CA VAL A 154 -19.19 10.17 6.73
C VAL A 154 -18.35 11.12 5.90
N ALA A 155 -18.77 12.39 5.81
CA ALA A 155 -18.01 13.41 5.11
C ALA A 155 -16.68 13.68 5.85
N MET A 156 -15.54 13.51 5.15
CA MET A 156 -14.20 13.72 5.69
C MET A 156 -13.74 15.18 5.56
N ALA A 157 -14.51 16.04 4.90
CA ALA A 157 -14.24 17.47 4.86
C ALA A 157 -14.20 18.05 6.28
N GLY A 158 -13.11 18.75 6.62
CA GLY A 158 -12.88 19.29 7.96
C GLY A 158 -12.45 18.27 9.03
N ARG A 159 -12.38 16.97 8.71
CA ARG A 159 -11.92 15.91 9.60
C ARG A 159 -10.46 15.48 9.34
N ARG A 160 -9.79 16.17 8.47
CA ARG A 160 -8.35 16.06 8.21
C ARG A 160 -7.69 17.36 8.53
N ARG A 161 -6.51 17.30 9.13
CA ARG A 161 -5.72 18.48 9.50
C ARG A 161 -4.25 18.26 9.14
N PHE A 162 -3.64 19.27 8.60
CA PHE A 162 -2.18 19.33 8.51
C PHE A 162 -1.61 19.78 9.84
N ALA A 163 -0.56 19.13 10.28
CA ALA A 163 0.13 19.42 11.52
C ALA A 163 1.64 19.20 11.35
N ARG A 164 2.43 19.83 12.21
CA ARG A 164 3.87 19.57 12.29
C ARG A 164 4.17 18.77 13.56
N VAL A 165 5.00 17.78 13.45
CA VAL A 165 5.51 17.02 14.59
C VAL A 165 6.53 17.87 15.31
N THR A 166 6.23 18.32 16.52
CA THR A 166 7.10 19.15 17.36
C THR A 166 8.06 18.32 18.21
N ALA A 167 7.62 17.14 18.64
CA ALA A 167 8.44 16.18 19.38
C ALA A 167 8.02 14.75 19.04
N ALA A 168 8.94 13.82 19.17
CA ALA A 168 8.71 12.40 19.00
C ALA A 168 9.46 11.61 20.08
N ASP A 169 8.76 10.67 20.71
CA ASP A 169 9.29 9.73 21.69
C ASP A 169 8.72 8.33 21.37
N GLY A 170 9.52 7.52 20.68
CA GLY A 170 9.06 6.25 20.17
C GLY A 170 7.82 6.42 19.25
N ALA A 171 6.73 5.75 19.59
CA ALA A 171 5.46 5.83 18.89
C ALA A 171 4.63 7.07 19.27
N ALA A 172 5.01 7.82 20.31
CA ALA A 172 4.29 9.02 20.75
C ALA A 172 4.82 10.26 20.03
N LEU A 173 3.93 10.98 19.35
CA LEU A 173 4.24 12.19 18.60
C LEU A 173 3.45 13.36 19.19
N THR A 174 4.13 14.48 19.44
CA THR A 174 3.47 15.74 19.80
C THR A 174 3.31 16.59 18.53
N LEU A 175 2.11 17.05 18.28
CA LEU A 175 1.76 17.88 17.13
C LEU A 175 1.62 19.36 17.55
N ASP A 176 1.76 20.27 16.60
CA ASP A 176 1.53 21.72 16.78
C ASP A 176 0.03 22.08 16.81
N THR A 177 -0.84 21.10 16.73
CA THR A 177 -2.31 21.27 16.80
C THR A 177 -2.93 20.20 17.72
N GLY A 178 -4.07 20.54 18.30
CA GLY A 178 -4.83 19.62 19.15
C GLY A 178 -5.94 18.88 18.41
N GLU A 179 -6.36 17.75 18.99
CA GLU A 179 -7.49 16.98 18.50
C GLU A 179 -8.82 17.78 18.62
N PRO A 180 -9.78 17.55 17.69
CA PRO A 180 -11.05 18.30 17.69
C PRO A 180 -11.97 17.92 18.86
N VAL A 181 -11.88 16.71 19.34
CA VAL A 181 -12.60 16.17 20.50
C VAL A 181 -11.68 15.16 21.20
N ALA A 182 -11.90 14.92 22.48
CA ALA A 182 -11.08 13.96 23.24
C ALA A 182 -11.05 12.59 22.56
N GLY A 183 -9.85 12.03 22.32
CA GLY A 183 -9.65 10.80 21.59
C GLY A 183 -10.01 10.87 20.11
N GLY A 184 -10.16 12.07 19.56
CA GLY A 184 -10.71 12.28 18.22
C GLY A 184 -9.87 11.71 17.09
N TRP A 185 -8.58 11.56 17.28
CA TRP A 185 -7.69 10.94 16.29
C TRP A 185 -7.45 9.44 16.54
N ALA A 186 -7.84 8.89 17.69
CA ALA A 186 -7.72 7.47 17.97
C ALA A 186 -8.49 6.64 16.94
N GLY A 187 -7.84 5.60 16.40
CA GLY A 187 -8.37 4.80 15.29
C GLY A 187 -8.33 5.50 13.92
N GLY A 188 -7.75 6.70 13.84
CA GLY A 188 -7.50 7.43 12.61
C GLY A 188 -6.16 7.08 11.98
N ARG A 189 -5.73 7.91 11.03
CA ARG A 189 -4.49 7.74 10.26
C ARG A 189 -3.65 8.99 10.29
N LEU A 190 -2.35 8.80 10.32
CA LEU A 190 -1.35 9.82 10.15
C LEU A 190 -0.59 9.54 8.84
N ARG A 191 -0.69 10.46 7.88
CA ARG A 191 0.03 10.41 6.62
C ARG A 191 1.22 11.37 6.67
N TRP A 192 2.39 10.88 6.36
CA TRP A 192 3.60 11.66 6.32
C TRP A 192 3.72 12.42 4.99
N ILE A 193 3.84 13.75 5.08
CA ILE A 193 3.96 14.61 3.89
C ILE A 193 5.42 14.98 3.63
N SER A 194 6.23 15.09 4.70
CA SER A 194 7.66 15.46 4.58
C SER A 194 8.54 14.64 5.52
N GLY A 195 9.86 14.81 5.37
CA GLY A 195 10.86 14.09 6.16
C GLY A 195 11.13 12.67 5.65
N GLY A 196 11.89 11.91 6.42
CA GLY A 196 12.26 10.54 6.08
C GLY A 196 11.09 9.58 5.89
N ASN A 197 9.96 9.83 6.55
CA ASN A 197 8.74 9.02 6.45
C ASN A 197 7.80 9.45 5.30
N SER A 198 8.13 10.46 4.50
CA SER A 198 7.25 10.96 3.43
C SER A 198 6.70 9.84 2.55
N GLY A 199 5.39 9.87 2.28
CA GLY A 199 4.67 8.86 1.51
C GLY A 199 4.21 7.64 2.32
N LEU A 200 4.64 7.49 3.58
CA LEU A 200 4.14 6.45 4.48
C LEU A 200 2.85 6.87 5.19
N GLU A 201 2.12 5.89 5.67
CA GLU A 201 0.92 6.04 6.47
C GLU A 201 1.01 5.16 7.73
N ASP A 202 0.65 5.72 8.88
CA ASP A 202 0.61 4.99 10.14
C ASP A 202 -0.77 5.09 10.80
N ALA A 203 -1.20 4.01 11.45
CA ALA A 203 -2.44 4.00 12.18
C ALA A 203 -2.22 4.62 13.58
N ILE A 204 -3.14 5.49 13.99
CA ILE A 204 -3.16 6.08 15.31
C ILE A 204 -3.88 5.13 16.27
N GLY A 205 -3.17 4.68 17.30
CA GLY A 205 -3.73 3.84 18.37
C GLY A 205 -4.51 4.64 19.41
N ALA A 206 -3.96 5.78 19.82
CA ALA A 206 -4.55 6.66 20.83
C ALA A 206 -4.24 8.13 20.56
N SER A 207 -5.04 9.03 21.12
CA SER A 207 -4.75 10.47 21.10
C SER A 207 -5.23 11.15 22.37
N ALA A 208 -4.50 12.20 22.78
CA ALA A 208 -4.85 13.03 23.93
C ALA A 208 -4.32 14.46 23.68
N GLY A 209 -5.20 15.41 23.46
CA GLY A 209 -4.84 16.78 23.16
C GLY A 209 -4.00 16.92 21.89
N ALA A 210 -2.74 17.30 22.02
CA ALA A 210 -1.79 17.44 20.91
C ALA A 210 -0.93 16.18 20.71
N VAL A 211 -1.09 15.15 21.56
CA VAL A 211 -0.29 13.93 21.48
C VAL A 211 -1.07 12.85 20.75
N VAL A 212 -0.43 12.22 19.75
CA VAL A 212 -0.90 11.01 19.08
C VAL A 212 0.07 9.89 19.35
N THR A 213 -0.45 8.70 19.68
CA THR A 213 0.34 7.48 19.81
C THR A 213 0.05 6.58 18.63
N LEU A 214 1.05 6.34 17.81
CA LEU A 214 0.95 5.43 16.68
C LEU A 214 0.89 3.97 17.15
N ARG A 215 0.35 3.08 16.35
CA ARG A 215 0.40 1.64 16.65
C ARG A 215 1.79 1.03 16.49
N ARG A 216 2.68 1.69 15.76
CA ARG A 216 4.09 1.31 15.55
C ARG A 216 4.94 2.57 15.59
N GLU A 217 6.18 2.44 15.96
CA GLU A 217 7.13 3.54 15.86
C GLU A 217 7.36 3.94 14.38
N PRO A 218 7.54 5.25 14.10
CA PRO A 218 7.93 5.71 12.77
C PRO A 218 9.22 5.03 12.31
N ARG A 219 9.30 4.73 11.02
CA ARG A 219 10.49 4.08 10.45
C ARG A 219 11.73 4.96 10.47
N PHE A 220 11.52 6.27 10.37
CA PHE A 220 12.58 7.27 10.33
C PHE A 220 12.27 8.39 11.33
N ALA A 221 13.26 9.28 11.56
CA ALA A 221 13.08 10.43 12.43
C ALA A 221 11.83 11.24 12.08
N ALA A 222 11.02 11.54 13.08
CA ALA A 222 9.69 12.13 12.92
C ALA A 222 9.66 13.63 13.23
N ALA A 223 10.54 14.12 14.11
CA ALA A 223 10.53 15.51 14.56
C ALA A 223 10.71 16.49 13.39
N GLY A 224 9.91 17.56 13.38
CA GLY A 224 9.90 18.58 12.33
C GLY A 224 9.11 18.20 11.08
N ALA A 225 8.68 16.94 10.92
CA ALA A 225 7.94 16.50 9.75
C ALA A 225 6.54 17.12 9.68
N LEU A 226 6.08 17.43 8.46
CA LEU A 226 4.70 17.78 8.16
C LEU A 226 3.90 16.49 7.97
N VAL A 227 2.74 16.43 8.60
CA VAL A 227 1.83 15.29 8.56
C VAL A 227 0.40 15.74 8.27
N GLU A 228 -0.40 14.85 7.67
CA GLU A 228 -1.85 14.96 7.61
C GLU A 228 -2.43 13.97 8.61
N VAL A 229 -3.20 14.46 9.57
CA VAL A 229 -3.90 13.63 10.57
C VAL A 229 -5.37 13.59 10.24
N SER A 230 -5.95 12.41 10.21
CA SER A 230 -7.40 12.20 10.04
C SER A 230 -8.05 11.74 11.34
N GLU A 231 -9.28 12.19 11.57
CA GLU A 231 -10.09 11.65 12.66
C GLU A 231 -10.27 10.13 12.54
N GLY A 232 -10.39 9.49 13.69
CA GLY A 232 -10.61 8.05 13.80
C GLY A 232 -12.02 7.68 14.25
N CYS A 233 -12.28 6.39 14.27
CA CYS A 233 -13.51 5.79 14.75
C CYS A 233 -13.18 4.50 15.50
N ASP A 234 -13.78 4.30 16.68
CA ASP A 234 -13.63 3.10 17.49
C ASP A 234 -14.45 1.90 16.97
N LYS A 235 -15.10 2.07 15.82
CA LYS A 235 -15.94 1.06 15.17
C LYS A 235 -17.18 0.64 15.96
N SER A 236 -17.53 1.32 17.05
CA SER A 236 -18.73 1.06 17.84
C SER A 236 -19.97 1.74 17.25
N ILE A 237 -21.15 1.11 17.43
CA ILE A 237 -22.43 1.72 17.03
C ILE A 237 -22.73 2.99 17.84
N ALA A 238 -22.33 3.02 19.10
CA ALA A 238 -22.55 4.17 19.98
C ALA A 238 -21.80 5.41 19.47
N THR A 239 -20.53 5.29 19.14
CA THR A 239 -19.73 6.38 18.55
C THR A 239 -20.25 6.76 17.17
N CYS A 240 -20.65 5.77 16.34
CA CYS A 240 -21.20 6.01 15.03
C CYS A 240 -22.49 6.87 15.10
N ALA A 241 -23.38 6.58 16.06
CA ALA A 241 -24.60 7.34 16.29
C ALA A 241 -24.32 8.72 16.90
N ALA A 242 -23.58 8.77 18.01
CA ALA A 242 -23.43 9.98 18.81
C ALA A 242 -22.50 11.02 18.17
N ARG A 243 -21.34 10.57 17.62
CA ARG A 243 -20.33 11.48 17.08
C ARG A 243 -20.53 11.80 15.61
N PHE A 244 -21.01 10.83 14.83
CA PHE A 244 -21.09 10.96 13.38
C PHE A 244 -22.52 11.04 12.86
N ALA A 245 -23.55 10.83 13.71
CA ALA A 245 -24.96 10.75 13.33
C ALA A 245 -25.20 9.78 12.15
N ASN A 246 -24.46 8.67 12.10
CA ASN A 246 -24.30 7.82 10.92
C ASN A 246 -24.71 6.35 11.17
N ALA A 247 -25.50 6.06 12.19
CA ALA A 247 -25.90 4.69 12.54
C ALA A 247 -26.54 3.93 11.37
N ALA A 248 -27.23 4.62 10.44
CA ALA A 248 -27.86 4.02 9.26
C ALA A 248 -26.83 3.37 8.30
N ASN A 249 -25.59 3.83 8.30
CA ASN A 249 -24.49 3.28 7.49
C ASN A 249 -23.54 2.39 8.29
N PHE A 250 -23.90 2.03 9.52
CA PHE A 250 -23.12 1.11 10.32
C PHE A 250 -23.04 -0.26 9.64
N ARG A 251 -21.84 -0.85 9.59
CA ARG A 251 -21.55 -2.12 8.90
C ARG A 251 -21.02 -3.17 9.87
N GLY A 252 -21.73 -3.38 10.94
CA GLY A 252 -21.49 -4.40 11.94
C GLY A 252 -22.81 -4.89 12.50
N GLU A 253 -22.75 -5.96 13.27
CA GLU A 253 -23.90 -6.57 13.94
C GLU A 253 -23.73 -6.41 15.47
N PRO A 254 -24.03 -5.22 16.03
CA PRO A 254 -23.71 -4.86 17.43
C PRO A 254 -24.44 -5.69 18.49
N TYR A 255 -25.47 -6.42 18.06
CA TYR A 255 -26.29 -7.27 18.95
C TYR A 255 -26.03 -8.76 18.74
N LEU A 256 -24.93 -9.13 18.05
CA LEU A 256 -24.52 -10.53 17.96
C LEU A 256 -24.33 -11.11 19.36
N PRO A 257 -24.95 -12.26 19.67
CA PRO A 257 -24.70 -12.94 20.91
C PRO A 257 -23.25 -13.37 20.98
N GLY A 258 -22.59 -13.10 22.11
CA GLY A 258 -21.23 -13.56 22.36
C GLY A 258 -21.14 -15.08 22.48
N ILE A 259 -19.91 -15.58 22.49
CA ILE A 259 -19.58 -17.01 22.68
C ILE A 259 -20.27 -17.58 23.95
N ASP A 260 -20.43 -16.78 24.98
CA ASP A 260 -21.11 -17.17 26.24
C ASP A 260 -22.54 -17.68 26.03
N LEU A 261 -23.24 -17.20 25.00
CA LEU A 261 -24.58 -17.67 24.71
C LEU A 261 -24.57 -19.07 24.10
N LEU A 262 -23.59 -19.34 23.23
CA LEU A 262 -23.40 -20.64 22.60
C LEU A 262 -22.96 -21.72 23.60
N THR A 263 -22.25 -21.32 24.66
CA THR A 263 -21.82 -22.22 25.73
C THR A 263 -22.91 -22.45 26.79
N ARG A 264 -23.85 -21.53 26.96
CA ARG A 264 -24.97 -21.66 27.91
C ARG A 264 -26.05 -22.63 27.45
N TYR A 265 -26.15 -22.87 26.16
CA TYR A 265 -27.16 -23.76 25.56
C TYR A 265 -26.52 -24.76 24.59
N PRO A 266 -25.59 -25.61 25.06
CA PRO A 266 -25.02 -26.65 24.21
C PRO A 266 -26.11 -27.69 23.91
N GLY A 267 -26.66 -27.69 22.71
CA GLY A 267 -27.58 -28.71 22.26
C GLY A 267 -29.06 -28.29 22.13
N ALA A 268 -29.33 -27.00 21.91
CA ALA A 268 -30.65 -26.54 21.44
C ALA A 268 -30.79 -26.68 19.93
#